data_b66f4c0008fdadcc7e26960efe836b36
#
_entry.id   b66f4c0008fdadcc7e26960efe836b36
#
_cell.length_a   1.000
_cell.length_b   1.000
_cell.length_c   1.000
_cell.angle_alpha   90.00
_cell.angle_beta   90.00
_cell.angle_gamma   90.00
#
_symmetry.space_group_name_H-M   'P 1'
#
loop_
_entity.id
_entity.type
_entity.pdbx_description
1 polymer ?
#
loop_
_entity_poly.entity_id
_entity_poly.type
_entity_poly.pdbx_seq_one_letter_code
_entity_poly.pdbx_strand_id
1 'polypeptide(L)'
;MSRSDELTEPVDDIEADATAPSDDGGSGRLGGRFSAKALLVSLVAVAVGVGVGGAIPLVGGLTSLVGVAAATFLLGMLGRSWYLETGIAGGAVVGINFALSLLTTAALPIGLEFFQQYGLAFGGVGVVLGIALALVGHYFGRDLRDGLTREI
;
A
#
# COMPACT_ATOMS: atom_id res chain seq x y z
N MET A 1 45.65 -16.27 44.67
CA MET A 1 46.22 -16.08 43.35
C MET A 1 45.64 -17.14 42.43
N SER A 2 44.45 -17.05 42.06
CA SER A 2 43.83 -18.09 41.22
C SER A 2 43.13 -17.44 40.07
N ARG A 3 43.72 -17.62 38.89
CA ARG A 3 43.33 -17.08 37.62
C ARG A 3 42.56 -18.18 36.88
N SER A 4 41.50 -18.69 37.52
CA SER A 4 40.75 -19.85 36.97
C SER A 4 39.24 -19.67 36.94
N ASP A 5 38.72 -18.49 37.27
CA ASP A 5 37.26 -18.27 37.35
C ASP A 5 36.69 -17.45 36.23
N GLU A 6 37.46 -17.24 35.16
CA GLU A 6 37.07 -16.36 34.06
C GLU A 6 36.68 -17.11 32.76
N LEU A 7 36.39 -18.41 32.82
CA LEU A 7 36.08 -19.25 31.62
C LEU A 7 34.76 -20.03 31.77
N THR A 8 33.84 -19.56 32.56
CA THR A 8 32.47 -20.10 32.58
C THR A 8 31.47 -18.97 32.38
N GLU A 9 31.53 -18.31 31.20
CA GLU A 9 30.35 -17.63 30.72
C GLU A 9 29.39 -18.70 30.18
N PRO A 10 28.15 -18.71 30.66
CA PRO A 10 27.16 -19.68 30.17
C PRO A 10 26.84 -19.42 28.72
N VAL A 11 26.94 -20.44 27.90
CA VAL A 11 26.66 -20.47 26.46
C VAL A 11 25.15 -20.41 26.21
N ASP A 12 24.34 -20.05 27.18
CA ASP A 12 22.87 -20.06 27.10
C ASP A 12 22.26 -18.81 26.45
N ASP A 13 23.06 -17.78 26.16
CA ASP A 13 22.55 -16.56 25.53
C ASP A 13 22.58 -16.58 24.00
N ILE A 14 23.04 -17.65 23.36
CA ILE A 14 23.18 -17.72 21.89
C ILE A 14 21.97 -18.39 21.22
N GLU A 15 21.15 -19.11 21.96
CA GLU A 15 19.98 -19.81 21.35
C GLU A 15 18.65 -19.06 21.47
N ALA A 16 18.57 -17.96 22.19
CA ALA A 16 17.32 -17.18 22.31
C ALA A 16 17.09 -16.15 21.22
N ASP A 17 18.10 -15.87 20.37
CA ASP A 17 18.02 -14.85 19.32
C ASP A 17 17.71 -15.40 17.91
N ALA A 18 17.50 -16.71 17.78
CA ALA A 18 17.26 -17.35 16.49
C ALA A 18 15.78 -17.51 16.10
N THR A 19 14.83 -17.06 16.92
CA THR A 19 13.38 -17.22 16.65
C THR A 19 12.56 -15.93 16.78
N ALA A 20 13.19 -14.79 16.96
CA ALA A 20 12.51 -13.53 16.69
C ALA A 20 12.44 -13.35 15.17
N PRO A 21 11.26 -13.19 14.54
CA PRO A 21 11.20 -12.74 13.16
C PRO A 21 11.87 -11.37 13.13
N SER A 22 13.08 -11.35 12.57
CA SER A 22 13.80 -10.13 12.28
C SER A 22 12.89 -9.24 11.43
N ASP A 23 12.38 -8.20 12.03
CA ASP A 23 11.64 -7.10 11.41
C ASP A 23 12.63 -6.22 10.61
N ASP A 24 13.56 -6.87 9.91
CA ASP A 24 14.46 -6.25 8.94
C ASP A 24 13.68 -5.87 7.67
N GLY A 25 12.78 -4.91 7.85
CA GLY A 25 12.34 -4.07 6.76
C GLY A 25 13.55 -3.34 6.20
N GLY A 26 14.06 -3.86 5.07
CA GLY A 26 15.24 -3.44 4.36
C GLY A 26 15.62 -1.98 4.55
N SER A 27 16.74 -1.74 5.20
CA SER A 27 17.41 -0.45 5.25
C SER A 27 18.04 -0.15 3.88
N GLY A 28 17.17 0.06 2.87
CA GLY A 28 17.56 0.71 1.64
C GLY A 28 17.80 2.20 1.92
N ARG A 29 18.59 2.85 1.07
CA ARG A 29 18.99 4.27 1.10
C ARG A 29 17.89 5.32 1.38
N LEU A 30 16.63 4.95 1.54
CA LEU A 30 15.48 5.79 1.90
C LEU A 30 15.20 5.80 3.42
N GLY A 31 16.19 5.41 4.20
CA GLY A 31 16.33 5.61 5.64
C GLY A 31 15.04 5.69 6.45
N GLY A 32 14.54 4.57 6.95
CA GLY A 32 13.56 4.56 8.05
C GLY A 32 12.12 5.04 7.73
N ARG A 33 11.85 5.54 6.52
CA ARG A 33 10.54 6.07 6.10
C ARG A 33 9.71 5.12 5.23
N PHE A 34 10.32 4.04 4.73
CA PHE A 34 9.66 3.09 3.85
C PHE A 34 9.61 1.70 4.51
N SER A 35 8.42 1.14 4.62
CA SER A 35 8.19 -0.20 5.15
C SER A 35 7.57 -1.10 4.09
N ALA A 36 8.28 -2.18 3.73
CA ALA A 36 7.77 -3.18 2.78
C ALA A 36 6.46 -3.82 3.27
N LYS A 37 6.34 -4.04 4.59
CA LYS A 37 5.11 -4.57 5.20
C LYS A 37 3.95 -3.59 5.06
N ALA A 38 4.21 -2.30 5.30
CA ALA A 38 3.22 -1.24 5.11
C ALA A 38 2.79 -1.13 3.64
N LEU A 39 3.73 -1.24 2.71
CA LEU A 39 3.43 -1.25 1.27
C LEU A 39 2.52 -2.43 0.90
N LEU A 40 2.83 -3.64 1.37
CA LEU A 40 2.00 -4.82 1.10
C LEU A 40 0.59 -4.66 1.66
N VAL A 41 0.45 -4.19 2.90
CA VAL A 41 -0.86 -3.94 3.52
C VAL A 41 -1.63 -2.88 2.73
N SER A 42 -0.98 -1.79 2.35
CA SER A 42 -1.61 -0.73 1.55
C SER A 42 -2.02 -1.24 0.17
N LEU A 43 -1.19 -2.05 -0.48
CA LEU A 43 -1.46 -2.63 -1.79
C LEU A 43 -2.68 -3.57 -1.75
N VAL A 44 -2.75 -4.45 -0.75
CA VAL A 44 -3.89 -5.35 -0.55
C VAL A 44 -5.16 -4.54 -0.26
N ALA A 45 -5.10 -3.56 0.63
CA ALA A 45 -6.26 -2.74 0.96
C ALA A 45 -6.80 -1.96 -0.25
N VAL A 46 -5.92 -1.35 -1.05
CA VAL A 46 -6.30 -0.63 -2.28
C VAL A 46 -6.85 -1.60 -3.33
N ALA A 47 -6.23 -2.76 -3.52
CA ALA A 47 -6.72 -3.78 -4.45
C ALA A 47 -8.12 -4.28 -4.07
N VAL A 48 -8.37 -4.52 -2.80
CA VAL A 48 -9.71 -4.86 -2.28
C VAL A 48 -10.69 -3.70 -2.53
N GLY A 49 -10.29 -2.45 -2.27
CA GLY A 49 -11.12 -1.27 -2.53
C GLY A 49 -11.51 -1.15 -4.00
N VAL A 50 -10.57 -1.34 -4.92
CA VAL A 50 -10.82 -1.36 -6.37
C VAL A 50 -11.75 -2.52 -6.74
N GLY A 51 -11.51 -3.71 -6.22
CA GLY A 51 -12.30 -4.91 -6.52
C GLY A 51 -13.75 -4.78 -6.05
N VAL A 52 -13.97 -4.38 -4.82
CA VAL A 52 -15.31 -4.18 -4.24
C VAL A 52 -16.02 -3.03 -4.95
N GLY A 53 -15.36 -1.90 -5.17
CA GLY A 53 -15.94 -0.77 -5.90
C GLY A 53 -16.26 -1.11 -7.36
N GLY A 54 -15.38 -1.89 -8.02
CA GLY A 54 -15.54 -2.30 -9.40
C GLY A 54 -16.62 -3.37 -9.64
N ALA A 55 -17.12 -4.01 -8.59
CA ALA A 55 -18.13 -5.07 -8.71
C ALA A 55 -19.52 -4.57 -9.15
N ILE A 56 -19.75 -3.25 -9.13
CA ILE A 56 -21.06 -2.67 -9.52
C ILE A 56 -21.09 -2.46 -11.03
N PRO A 57 -21.97 -3.16 -11.80
CA PRO A 57 -22.09 -2.95 -13.24
C PRO A 57 -22.44 -1.50 -13.59
N LEU A 58 -22.01 -1.04 -14.75
CA LEU A 58 -22.21 0.31 -15.30
C LEU A 58 -21.48 1.45 -14.59
N VAL A 59 -21.37 1.44 -13.28
CA VAL A 59 -20.70 2.51 -12.49
C VAL A 59 -19.41 2.04 -11.83
N GLY A 60 -19.00 0.78 -12.05
CA GLY A 60 -17.83 0.15 -11.40
C GLY A 60 -16.53 0.94 -11.54
N GLY A 61 -16.34 1.66 -12.64
CA GLY A 61 -15.17 2.53 -12.83
C GLY A 61 -15.12 3.67 -11.82
N LEU A 62 -16.23 4.36 -11.57
CA LEU A 62 -16.29 5.44 -10.58
C LEU A 62 -16.28 4.89 -9.15
N THR A 63 -17.04 3.82 -8.90
CA THR A 63 -17.12 3.21 -7.58
C THR A 63 -15.79 2.54 -7.16
N SER A 64 -14.97 2.08 -8.12
CA SER A 64 -13.61 1.60 -7.80
C SER A 64 -12.71 2.71 -7.26
N LEU A 65 -12.81 3.93 -7.81
CA LEU A 65 -12.07 5.10 -7.29
C LEU A 65 -12.53 5.49 -5.88
N VAL A 66 -13.84 5.44 -5.62
CA VAL A 66 -14.39 5.64 -4.27
C VAL A 66 -13.90 4.53 -3.34
N GLY A 67 -13.83 3.28 -3.81
CA GLY A 67 -13.29 2.14 -3.07
C GLY A 67 -11.83 2.35 -2.65
N VAL A 68 -10.99 2.91 -3.54
CA VAL A 68 -9.60 3.29 -3.22
C VAL A 68 -9.59 4.34 -2.09
N ALA A 69 -10.37 5.41 -2.24
CA ALA A 69 -10.44 6.47 -1.23
C ALA A 69 -10.91 5.92 0.12
N ALA A 70 -11.94 5.06 0.13
CA ALA A 70 -12.45 4.44 1.35
C ALA A 70 -11.42 3.51 2.01
N ALA A 71 -10.74 2.66 1.22
CA ALA A 71 -9.72 1.75 1.73
C ALA A 71 -8.55 2.51 2.34
N THR A 72 -8.06 3.54 1.66
CA THR A 72 -6.95 4.37 2.16
C THR A 72 -7.36 5.26 3.34
N PHE A 73 -8.62 5.68 3.40
CA PHE A 73 -9.19 6.35 4.56
C PHE A 73 -9.17 5.45 5.80
N LEU A 74 -9.59 4.20 5.67
CA LEU A 74 -9.52 3.22 6.77
C LEU A 74 -8.08 2.98 7.21
N LEU A 75 -7.12 2.90 6.27
CA LEU A 75 -5.70 2.81 6.61
C LEU A 75 -5.21 4.05 7.38
N GLY A 76 -5.66 5.24 7.01
CA GLY A 76 -5.39 6.49 7.72
C GLY A 76 -5.90 6.47 9.16
N MET A 77 -7.11 5.93 9.38
CA MET A 77 -7.70 5.77 10.72
C MET A 77 -6.90 4.82 11.63
N LEU A 78 -6.12 3.90 11.08
CA LEU A 78 -5.21 3.07 11.86
C LEU A 78 -4.02 3.84 12.45
N GLY A 79 -3.86 5.12 12.07
CA GLY A 79 -2.93 6.08 12.68
C GLY A 79 -1.46 5.88 12.38
N ARG A 80 -1.15 5.11 11.34
CA ARG A 80 0.21 4.91 10.85
C ARG A 80 0.53 5.92 9.76
N SER A 81 1.73 6.49 9.81
CA SER A 81 2.18 7.49 8.83
C SER A 81 2.72 6.84 7.54
N TRP A 82 1.91 6.00 6.88
CA TRP A 82 2.29 5.26 5.68
C TRP A 82 1.92 6.00 4.37
N TYR A 83 2.18 7.30 4.33
CA TYR A 83 1.82 8.13 3.17
C TYR A 83 2.47 7.69 1.88
N LEU A 84 3.79 7.37 1.92
CA LEU A 84 4.53 6.95 0.73
C LEU A 84 4.04 5.60 0.21
N GLU A 85 3.89 4.64 1.11
CA GLU A 85 3.44 3.29 0.77
C GLU A 85 2.02 3.30 0.23
N THR A 86 1.14 4.07 0.87
CA THR A 86 -0.26 4.22 0.44
C THR A 86 -0.36 4.93 -0.91
N GLY A 87 0.45 5.97 -1.13
CA GLY A 87 0.53 6.68 -2.41
C GLY A 87 1.02 5.78 -3.54
N ILE A 88 2.12 5.04 -3.31
CA ILE A 88 2.68 4.09 -4.29
C ILE A 88 1.67 2.97 -4.59
N ALA A 89 1.05 2.40 -3.56
CA ALA A 89 0.05 1.35 -3.72
C ALA A 89 -1.18 1.85 -4.52
N GLY A 90 -1.69 3.04 -4.19
CA GLY A 90 -2.79 3.67 -4.92
C GLY A 90 -2.47 3.91 -6.38
N GLY A 91 -1.30 4.48 -6.66
CA GLY A 91 -0.83 4.72 -8.02
C GLY A 91 -0.68 3.43 -8.82
N ALA A 92 -0.01 2.42 -8.25
CA ALA A 92 0.23 1.14 -8.93
C ALA A 92 -1.08 0.41 -9.26
N VAL A 93 -1.95 0.24 -8.27
CA VAL A 93 -3.21 -0.53 -8.45
C VAL A 93 -4.16 0.19 -9.41
N VAL A 94 -4.36 1.51 -9.23
CA VAL A 94 -5.27 2.29 -10.09
C VAL A 94 -4.68 2.43 -11.49
N GLY A 95 -3.37 2.67 -11.61
CA GLY A 95 -2.70 2.77 -12.91
C GLY A 95 -2.83 1.48 -13.74
N ILE A 96 -2.57 0.33 -13.12
CA ILE A 96 -2.75 -0.98 -13.77
C ILE A 96 -4.23 -1.20 -14.12
N ASN A 97 -5.15 -0.89 -13.21
CA ASN A 97 -6.57 -1.04 -13.45
C ASN A 97 -7.05 -0.18 -14.64
N PHE A 98 -6.60 1.08 -14.72
CA PHE A 98 -6.89 1.96 -15.85
C PHE A 98 -6.34 1.44 -17.17
N ALA A 99 -5.09 0.99 -17.18
CA ALA A 99 -4.48 0.40 -18.36
C ALA A 99 -5.24 -0.86 -18.83
N LEU A 100 -5.58 -1.75 -17.91
CA LEU A 100 -6.32 -2.98 -18.21
C LEU A 100 -7.77 -2.72 -18.62
N SER A 101 -8.39 -1.62 -18.18
CA SER A 101 -9.77 -1.28 -18.56
C SER A 101 -9.92 -1.09 -20.06
N LEU A 102 -8.86 -0.69 -20.77
CA LEU A 102 -8.87 -0.60 -22.24
C LEU A 102 -9.08 -1.95 -22.91
N LEU A 103 -8.56 -3.03 -22.30
CA LEU A 103 -8.72 -4.38 -22.85
C LEU A 103 -10.13 -4.93 -22.66
N THR A 104 -10.83 -4.49 -21.61
CA THR A 104 -12.17 -4.99 -21.27
C THR A 104 -13.29 -4.15 -21.84
N THR A 105 -13.04 -2.88 -22.18
CA THR A 105 -14.07 -1.95 -22.65
C THR A 105 -14.34 -2.07 -24.15
N ALA A 106 -13.35 -2.50 -24.94
CA ALA A 106 -13.47 -2.71 -26.38
C ALA A 106 -13.44 -4.21 -26.73
N ALA A 107 -14.02 -4.58 -27.89
CA ALA A 107 -13.84 -5.93 -28.43
C ALA A 107 -12.34 -6.23 -28.54
N LEU A 108 -11.92 -7.43 -28.13
CA LEU A 108 -10.52 -7.82 -27.94
C LEU A 108 -9.51 -7.31 -29.00
N PRO A 109 -9.77 -7.35 -30.31
CA PRO A 109 -8.82 -6.85 -31.33
C PRO A 109 -8.60 -5.35 -31.21
N ILE A 110 -9.68 -4.57 -31.07
CA ILE A 110 -9.64 -3.11 -30.99
C ILE A 110 -9.07 -2.67 -29.63
N GLY A 111 -9.41 -3.38 -28.56
CA GLY A 111 -8.88 -3.10 -27.22
C GLY A 111 -7.37 -3.30 -27.13
N LEU A 112 -6.83 -4.33 -27.78
CA LEU A 112 -5.40 -4.60 -27.82
C LEU A 112 -4.63 -3.54 -28.59
N GLU A 113 -5.12 -3.12 -29.75
CA GLU A 113 -4.51 -2.07 -30.56
C GLU A 113 -4.51 -0.73 -29.79
N PHE A 114 -5.63 -0.38 -29.18
CA PHE A 114 -5.76 0.82 -28.36
C PHE A 114 -4.86 0.77 -27.12
N PHE A 115 -4.72 -0.39 -26.49
CA PHE A 115 -3.82 -0.59 -25.36
C PHE A 115 -2.34 -0.41 -25.75
N GLN A 116 -1.92 -0.93 -26.90
CA GLN A 116 -0.56 -0.74 -27.40
C GLN A 116 -0.24 0.73 -27.67
N GLN A 117 -1.20 1.48 -28.16
CA GLN A 117 -1.01 2.89 -28.50
C GLN A 117 -1.17 3.83 -27.30
N TYR A 118 -2.14 3.60 -26.44
CA TYR A 118 -2.53 4.54 -25.37
C TYR A 118 -2.41 3.97 -23.95
N GLY A 119 -2.06 2.70 -23.79
CA GLY A 119 -2.03 2.03 -22.48
C GLY A 119 -1.14 2.73 -21.47
N LEU A 120 0.03 3.24 -21.90
CA LEU A 120 0.94 4.00 -21.03
C LEU A 120 0.33 5.36 -20.61
N ALA A 121 -0.36 6.03 -21.52
CA ALA A 121 -1.00 7.32 -21.22
C ALA A 121 -2.16 7.14 -20.22
N PHE A 122 -3.02 6.16 -20.47
CA PHE A 122 -4.12 5.83 -19.56
C PHE A 122 -3.63 5.31 -18.23
N GLY A 123 -2.64 4.41 -18.24
CA GLY A 123 -1.98 3.95 -17.01
C GLY A 123 -1.36 5.10 -16.22
N GLY A 124 -0.69 6.03 -16.89
CA GLY A 124 -0.11 7.23 -16.29
C GLY A 124 -1.17 8.14 -15.63
N VAL A 125 -2.28 8.38 -16.29
CA VAL A 125 -3.42 9.11 -15.70
C VAL A 125 -3.96 8.36 -14.47
N GLY A 126 -4.12 7.03 -14.58
CA GLY A 126 -4.53 6.18 -13.46
C GLY A 126 -3.58 6.25 -12.28
N VAL A 127 -2.26 6.27 -12.54
CA VAL A 127 -1.23 6.42 -11.47
C VAL A 127 -1.41 7.75 -10.74
N VAL A 128 -1.51 8.86 -11.47
CA VAL A 128 -1.68 10.19 -10.85
C VAL A 128 -2.97 10.27 -10.02
N LEU A 129 -4.07 9.82 -10.58
CA LEU A 129 -5.36 9.77 -9.87
C LEU A 129 -5.30 8.86 -8.65
N GLY A 130 -4.69 7.67 -8.79
CA GLY A 130 -4.53 6.71 -7.71
C GLY A 130 -3.71 7.26 -6.56
N ILE A 131 -2.59 7.94 -6.84
CA ILE A 131 -1.77 8.60 -5.82
C ILE A 131 -2.59 9.69 -5.12
N ALA A 132 -3.25 10.56 -5.88
CA ALA A 132 -4.02 11.67 -5.31
C ALA A 132 -5.15 11.16 -4.41
N LEU A 133 -5.96 10.21 -4.87
CA LEU A 133 -7.05 9.63 -4.08
C LEU A 133 -6.55 8.90 -2.84
N ALA A 134 -5.45 8.14 -2.98
CA ALA A 134 -4.87 7.40 -1.87
C ALA A 134 -4.34 8.34 -0.77
N LEU A 135 -3.65 9.41 -1.16
CA LEU A 135 -3.13 10.40 -0.21
C LEU A 135 -4.25 11.19 0.47
N VAL A 136 -5.24 11.63 -0.31
CA VAL A 136 -6.40 12.36 0.22
C VAL A 136 -7.19 11.47 1.18
N GLY A 137 -7.52 10.24 0.79
CA GLY A 137 -8.21 9.28 1.65
C GLY A 137 -7.45 9.05 2.96
N HIS A 138 -6.16 8.77 2.86
CA HIS A 138 -5.30 8.52 4.01
C HIS A 138 -5.20 9.76 4.95
N TYR A 139 -5.08 10.96 4.36
CA TYR A 139 -5.04 12.21 5.12
C TYR A 139 -6.33 12.44 5.92
N PHE A 140 -7.48 12.34 5.27
CA PHE A 140 -8.77 12.51 5.95
C PHE A 140 -9.04 11.44 7.01
N GLY A 141 -8.63 10.17 6.74
CA GLY A 141 -8.75 9.10 7.71
C GLY A 141 -7.95 9.39 8.98
N ARG A 142 -6.75 9.91 8.83
CA ARG A 142 -5.91 10.30 9.96
C ARG A 142 -6.44 11.50 10.71
N ASP A 143 -6.89 12.53 9.98
CA ASP A 143 -7.46 13.74 10.58
C ASP A 143 -8.70 13.42 11.43
N LEU A 144 -9.58 12.56 10.91
CA LEU A 144 -10.75 12.10 11.67
C LEU A 144 -10.31 11.35 12.95
N ARG A 145 -9.34 10.49 12.88
CA ARG A 145 -8.81 9.79 14.05
C ARG A 145 -8.27 10.77 15.09
N ASP A 146 -7.44 11.71 14.66
CA ASP A 146 -6.82 12.70 15.55
C ASP A 146 -7.93 13.58 16.21
N GLY A 147 -9.01 13.86 15.48
CA GLY A 147 -10.19 14.55 16.02
C GLY A 147 -10.98 13.74 17.05
N LEU A 148 -11.11 12.42 16.84
CA LEU A 148 -11.83 11.53 17.76
C LEU A 148 -11.03 11.17 19.02
N THR A 149 -9.69 11.24 18.96
CA THR A 149 -8.82 10.90 20.10
C THR A 149 -8.37 12.10 20.93
N ARG A 150 -8.72 13.31 20.53
CA ARG A 150 -8.51 14.50 21.36
C ARG A 150 -9.49 14.45 22.53
N GLU A 151 -8.95 14.25 23.71
CA GLU A 151 -9.73 14.49 24.94
C GLU A 151 -10.08 15.97 25.03
N ILE A 152 -11.36 16.24 25.31
CA ILE A 152 -11.92 17.58 25.52
C ILE A 152 -11.54 18.05 26.93
#